data_8c44f4912c3d1081cd6ea1b6df39b4a8
#
_entry.id   8c44f4912c3d1081cd6ea1b6df39b4a8
#
_cell.length_a   1.000
_cell.length_b   1.000
_cell.length_c   1.000
_cell.angle_alpha   90.00
_cell.angle_beta   90.00
_cell.angle_gamma   90.00
#
_symmetry.space_group_name_H-M   'P 1'
#
loop_
_entity.id
_entity.type
_entity.pdbx_description
1 polymer ?
#
loop_
_entity_poly.entity_id
_entity_poly.type
_entity_poly.pdbx_seq_one_letter_code
_entity_poly.pdbx_strand_id
1 'polypeptide(L)'
;MGYTIDAAESGCYPGTTVLVNKFDLRSQSELDAVEAALVTAKAIQWEETPLCDTFDFAHYRAIHKHLFGELYDWAGQVRTINISKKGTQFCPAEELPRVGEAIFARVRIEHFFCGLSRERFAEELLDLYERTNELHPFREGNGRTQRVFLAQLAQNAGYRLDFSCVDADELMIATIYAAQGIDLPLKDVLDKIIKE
;
A
#
# COMPACT_ATOMS: atom_id res chain seq x y z
N MET A 1 -7.08 13.49 -2.67
CA MET A 1 -6.64 14.32 -1.51
C MET A 1 -5.17 14.06 -1.27
N GLY A 2 -4.33 15.11 -1.32
CA GLY A 2 -2.88 14.99 -1.19
C GLY A 2 -2.40 14.82 0.25
N TYR A 3 -1.16 14.39 0.39
CA TYR A 3 -0.44 14.36 1.67
C TYR A 3 -0.02 15.76 2.09
N THR A 4 0.04 16.02 3.40
CA THR A 4 0.77 17.16 3.94
C THR A 4 2.24 16.75 4.06
N ILE A 5 3.16 17.61 3.61
CA ILE A 5 4.58 17.31 3.49
C ILE A 5 5.33 18.40 4.24
N ASP A 6 6.34 18.01 5.03
CA ASP A 6 7.18 18.97 5.77
C ASP A 6 8.03 19.85 4.84
N ALA A 7 8.26 19.41 3.58
CA ALA A 7 8.86 20.22 2.52
C ALA A 7 7.85 20.35 1.38
N ALA A 8 7.13 21.43 1.33
CA ALA A 8 5.91 21.65 0.54
C ALA A 8 6.01 21.44 -0.98
N GLU A 9 7.20 21.20 -1.56
CA GLU A 9 7.38 21.11 -3.02
C GLU A 9 8.26 19.92 -3.46
N SER A 10 8.66 19.03 -2.56
CA SER A 10 9.57 17.94 -2.93
C SER A 10 8.91 16.97 -3.89
N GLY A 11 9.39 16.95 -5.14
CA GLY A 11 8.95 16.04 -6.18
C GLY A 11 7.71 16.49 -6.96
N CYS A 12 7.25 17.75 -6.81
CA CYS A 12 6.17 18.34 -7.62
C CYS A 12 6.72 19.30 -8.67
N TYR A 13 5.92 19.58 -9.70
CA TYR A 13 6.24 20.68 -10.61
C TYR A 13 6.18 22.03 -9.88
N PRO A 14 7.08 23.00 -10.21
CA PRO A 14 7.14 24.29 -9.53
C PRO A 14 5.77 24.99 -9.47
N GLY A 15 5.37 25.42 -8.27
CA GLY A 15 4.11 26.13 -8.04
C GLY A 15 2.87 25.27 -8.12
N THR A 16 3.00 23.93 -8.08
CA THR A 16 1.86 22.99 -8.14
C THR A 16 1.96 21.92 -7.06
N THR A 17 0.87 21.15 -6.88
CA THR A 17 0.84 19.92 -6.07
C THR A 17 0.99 18.66 -6.94
N VAL A 18 1.16 18.81 -8.26
CA VAL A 18 1.25 17.70 -9.21
C VAL A 18 2.65 17.11 -9.17
N LEU A 19 2.72 15.80 -8.89
CA LEU A 19 3.98 15.06 -8.87
C LEU A 19 4.65 15.08 -10.25
N VAL A 20 5.97 15.31 -10.28
CA VAL A 20 6.77 15.16 -11.49
C VAL A 20 6.63 13.72 -11.98
N ASN A 21 6.25 13.58 -13.25
CA ASN A 21 5.95 12.30 -13.86
C ASN A 21 6.55 12.20 -15.26
N LYS A 22 6.71 10.98 -15.76
CA LYS A 22 7.38 10.69 -17.05
C LYS A 22 6.61 11.16 -18.29
N PHE A 23 5.31 11.48 -18.13
CA PHE A 23 4.46 11.96 -19.22
C PHE A 23 4.39 13.48 -19.29
N ASP A 24 5.10 14.20 -18.41
CA ASP A 24 5.04 15.67 -18.26
C ASP A 24 3.61 16.22 -18.08
N LEU A 25 2.73 15.42 -17.45
CA LEU A 25 1.37 15.84 -17.12
C LEU A 25 1.43 16.81 -15.93
N ARG A 26 0.88 18.00 -16.14
CA ARG A 26 0.89 19.11 -15.16
C ARG A 26 -0.49 19.43 -14.61
N SER A 27 -1.52 18.76 -15.10
CA SER A 27 -2.87 18.79 -14.57
C SER A 27 -3.10 17.59 -13.65
N GLN A 28 -3.58 17.84 -12.43
CA GLN A 28 -3.86 16.77 -11.46
C GLN A 28 -4.90 15.79 -12.01
N SER A 29 -5.96 16.28 -12.65
CA SER A 29 -7.01 15.42 -13.20
C SER A 29 -6.53 14.53 -14.36
N GLU A 30 -5.61 15.04 -15.20
CA GLU A 30 -5.00 14.23 -16.27
C GLU A 30 -4.08 13.16 -15.70
N LEU A 31 -3.26 13.53 -14.71
CA LEU A 31 -2.38 12.58 -14.02
C LEU A 31 -3.19 11.50 -13.31
N ASP A 32 -4.24 11.85 -12.58
CA ASP A 32 -5.11 10.90 -11.89
C ASP A 32 -5.76 9.90 -12.86
N ALA A 33 -6.21 10.37 -14.02
CA ALA A 33 -6.83 9.49 -15.03
C ALA A 33 -5.82 8.50 -15.64
N VAL A 34 -4.62 8.98 -16.01
CA VAL A 34 -3.56 8.13 -16.57
C VAL A 34 -3.04 7.16 -15.51
N GLU A 35 -2.82 7.64 -14.29
CA GLU A 35 -2.37 6.81 -13.17
C GLU A 35 -3.37 5.70 -12.86
N ALA A 36 -4.68 6.02 -12.79
CA ALA A 36 -5.71 5.02 -12.53
C ALA A 36 -5.72 3.91 -13.59
N ALA A 37 -5.66 4.28 -14.87
CA ALA A 37 -5.67 3.32 -15.97
C ALA A 37 -4.42 2.41 -15.97
N LEU A 38 -3.23 3.01 -15.87
CA LEU A 38 -1.96 2.27 -15.90
C LEU A 38 -1.82 1.36 -14.69
N VAL A 39 -2.08 1.87 -13.48
CA VAL A 39 -1.91 1.09 -12.24
C VAL A 39 -2.91 -0.06 -12.19
N THR A 40 -4.14 0.12 -12.68
CA THR A 40 -5.11 -0.98 -12.78
C THR A 40 -4.61 -2.07 -13.73
N ALA A 41 -4.15 -1.72 -14.92
CA ALA A 41 -3.59 -2.69 -15.86
C ALA A 41 -2.37 -3.42 -15.29
N LYS A 42 -1.48 -2.71 -14.60
CA LYS A 42 -0.30 -3.29 -13.95
C LYS A 42 -0.66 -4.19 -12.76
N ALA A 43 -1.69 -3.86 -11.99
CA ALA A 43 -2.16 -4.71 -10.91
C ALA A 43 -2.70 -6.05 -11.44
N ILE A 44 -3.49 -6.03 -12.50
CA ILE A 44 -3.98 -7.25 -13.18
C ILE A 44 -2.80 -8.07 -13.70
N GLN A 45 -1.83 -7.44 -14.37
CA GLN A 45 -0.64 -8.12 -14.87
C GLN A 45 0.17 -8.79 -13.75
N TRP A 46 0.29 -8.13 -12.59
CA TRP A 46 0.97 -8.70 -11.43
C TRP A 46 0.22 -9.90 -10.85
N GLU A 47 -1.10 -9.83 -10.78
CA GLU A 47 -1.95 -10.92 -10.30
C GLU A 47 -1.82 -12.18 -11.19
N GLU A 48 -1.78 -12.00 -12.52
CA GLU A 48 -1.62 -13.10 -13.47
C GLU A 48 -0.20 -13.68 -13.47
N THR A 49 0.81 -12.85 -13.30
CA THR A 49 2.23 -13.26 -13.39
C THR A 49 3.08 -12.47 -12.39
N PRO A 50 3.07 -12.83 -11.10
CA PRO A 50 3.88 -12.18 -10.09
C PRO A 50 5.38 -12.29 -10.41
N LEU A 51 6.12 -11.17 -10.30
CA LEU A 51 7.55 -11.14 -10.57
C LEU A 51 8.40 -11.66 -9.41
N CYS A 52 7.85 -11.76 -8.21
CA CYS A 52 8.51 -12.34 -7.03
C CYS A 52 7.48 -12.79 -5.99
N ASP A 53 7.91 -13.66 -5.07
CA ASP A 53 7.10 -14.30 -4.04
C ASP A 53 7.84 -14.43 -2.69
N THR A 54 8.83 -13.58 -2.45
CA THR A 54 9.65 -13.63 -1.23
C THR A 54 8.95 -13.06 0.01
N PHE A 55 7.88 -12.31 -0.19
CA PHE A 55 7.08 -11.63 0.84
C PHE A 55 7.91 -10.84 1.85
N ASP A 56 9.05 -10.31 1.42
CA ASP A 56 9.93 -9.40 2.15
C ASP A 56 9.72 -7.94 1.77
N PHE A 57 10.45 -7.02 2.39
CA PHE A 57 10.34 -5.60 2.06
C PHE A 57 10.81 -5.28 0.63
N ALA A 58 11.76 -6.02 0.10
CA ALA A 58 12.19 -5.88 -1.28
C ALA A 58 11.07 -6.26 -2.26
N HIS A 59 10.30 -7.32 -1.97
CA HIS A 59 9.11 -7.69 -2.73
C HIS A 59 8.04 -6.59 -2.70
N TYR A 60 7.75 -6.02 -1.52
CA TYR A 60 6.80 -4.90 -1.39
C TYR A 60 7.21 -3.70 -2.27
N ARG A 61 8.50 -3.37 -2.30
CA ARG A 61 9.07 -2.33 -3.16
C ARG A 61 9.02 -2.70 -4.64
N ALA A 62 9.20 -3.98 -4.99
CA ALA A 62 9.10 -4.46 -6.37
C ALA A 62 7.66 -4.33 -6.91
N ILE A 63 6.63 -4.63 -6.10
CA ILE A 63 5.24 -4.36 -6.45
C ILE A 63 5.05 -2.88 -6.78
N HIS A 64 5.48 -1.99 -5.89
CA HIS A 64 5.35 -0.55 -6.12
C HIS A 64 6.08 -0.12 -7.41
N LYS A 65 7.29 -0.64 -7.65
CA LYS A 65 8.03 -0.35 -8.89
C LYS A 65 7.29 -0.83 -10.12
N HIS A 66 6.68 -2.01 -10.07
CA HIS A 66 5.88 -2.56 -11.18
C HIS A 66 4.65 -1.70 -11.47
N LEU A 67 3.92 -1.30 -10.43
CA LEU A 67 2.68 -0.53 -10.55
C LEU A 67 2.92 0.89 -11.08
N PHE A 68 3.99 1.55 -10.64
CA PHE A 68 4.21 2.98 -10.83
C PHE A 68 5.44 3.33 -11.69
N GLY A 69 6.24 2.34 -12.09
CA GLY A 69 7.51 2.56 -12.77
C GLY A 69 7.40 3.21 -14.16
N GLU A 70 6.25 3.14 -14.81
CA GLU A 70 5.99 3.85 -16.06
C GLU A 70 5.63 5.33 -15.84
N LEU A 71 5.19 5.67 -14.62
CA LEU A 71 4.77 7.02 -14.24
C LEU A 71 5.88 7.82 -13.56
N TYR A 72 6.63 7.17 -12.65
CA TYR A 72 7.53 7.86 -11.74
C TYR A 72 8.92 7.23 -11.72
N ASP A 73 9.97 8.06 -11.75
CA ASP A 73 11.36 7.61 -11.65
C ASP A 73 11.70 7.07 -10.25
N TRP A 74 11.03 7.57 -9.23
CA TRP A 74 11.20 7.12 -7.83
C TRP A 74 10.40 5.86 -7.49
N ALA A 75 9.64 5.28 -8.42
CA ALA A 75 8.86 4.07 -8.16
C ALA A 75 9.72 2.94 -7.58
N GLY A 76 9.26 2.32 -6.49
CA GLY A 76 9.99 1.30 -5.73
C GLY A 76 11.04 1.84 -4.76
N GLN A 77 11.26 3.16 -4.72
CA GLN A 77 12.16 3.80 -3.74
C GLN A 77 11.36 4.25 -2.52
N VAL A 78 11.91 4.06 -1.34
CA VAL A 78 11.34 4.61 -0.11
C VAL A 78 11.51 6.13 -0.10
N ARG A 79 10.51 6.83 0.41
CA ARG A 79 10.56 8.30 0.54
C ARG A 79 11.66 8.74 1.50
N THR A 80 12.18 9.90 1.26
CA THR A 80 13.20 10.57 2.09
C THR A 80 12.64 11.74 2.90
N ILE A 81 11.34 11.97 2.82
CA ILE A 81 10.63 13.07 3.50
C ILE A 81 9.53 12.51 4.39
N ASN A 82 9.24 13.23 5.48
CA ASN A 82 8.10 12.92 6.32
C ASN A 82 6.80 13.33 5.60
N ILE A 83 5.79 12.49 5.75
CA ILE A 83 4.46 12.75 5.20
C ILE A 83 3.39 12.49 6.26
N SER A 84 2.29 13.22 6.14
CA SER A 84 1.09 12.99 6.94
C SER A 84 -0.16 13.10 6.07
N LYS A 85 -1.25 12.52 6.49
CA LYS A 85 -2.53 12.59 5.78
C LYS A 85 -3.68 12.69 6.78
N LYS A 86 -4.51 13.70 6.63
CA LYS A 86 -5.67 13.94 7.53
C LYS A 86 -5.30 13.91 9.03
N GLY A 87 -4.16 14.47 9.39
CA GLY A 87 -3.68 14.52 10.78
C GLY A 87 -2.96 13.25 11.27
N THR A 88 -2.98 12.15 10.50
CA THR A 88 -2.19 10.95 10.80
C THR A 88 -0.76 11.12 10.30
N GLN A 89 0.20 11.05 11.20
CA GLN A 89 1.62 10.98 10.86
C GLN A 89 2.00 9.54 10.57
N PHE A 90 2.76 9.32 9.49
CA PHE A 90 3.30 8.02 9.14
C PHE A 90 4.72 7.83 9.69
N CYS A 91 5.26 6.64 9.56
CA CYS A 91 6.61 6.30 10.01
C CYS A 91 7.63 7.36 9.54
N PRO A 92 8.53 7.85 10.42
CA PRO A 92 9.59 8.78 10.02
C PRO A 92 10.43 8.23 8.87
N ALA A 93 10.81 9.11 7.93
CA ALA A 93 11.52 8.69 6.72
C ALA A 93 12.84 7.96 7.01
N GLU A 94 13.56 8.39 8.02
CA GLU A 94 14.84 7.78 8.46
C GLU A 94 14.67 6.36 9.02
N GLU A 95 13.49 6.05 9.56
CA GLU A 95 13.18 4.75 10.15
C GLU A 95 12.64 3.73 9.14
N LEU A 96 12.19 4.16 7.96
CA LEU A 96 11.51 3.32 6.97
C LEU A 96 12.28 2.04 6.63
N PRO A 97 13.59 2.05 6.38
CA PRO A 97 14.31 0.81 6.05
C PRO A 97 14.26 -0.19 7.21
N ARG A 98 14.55 0.27 8.43
CA ARG A 98 14.60 -0.58 9.63
C ARG A 98 13.23 -1.14 9.99
N VAL A 99 12.20 -0.27 10.01
CA VAL A 99 10.84 -0.67 10.38
C VAL A 99 10.25 -1.58 9.29
N GLY A 100 10.47 -1.25 8.01
CA GLY A 100 10.03 -2.08 6.89
C GLY A 100 10.61 -3.49 6.97
N GLU A 101 11.92 -3.63 7.12
CA GLU A 101 12.54 -4.96 7.25
C GLU A 101 11.97 -5.74 8.45
N ALA A 102 11.71 -5.09 9.58
CA ALA A 102 11.15 -5.75 10.77
C ALA A 102 9.71 -6.26 10.53
N ILE A 103 8.85 -5.46 9.88
CA ILE A 103 7.47 -5.85 9.57
C ILE A 103 7.46 -7.10 8.69
N PHE A 104 8.21 -7.08 7.58
CA PHE A 104 8.19 -8.18 6.61
C PHE A 104 9.00 -9.41 7.09
N ALA A 105 10.00 -9.24 7.97
CA ALA A 105 10.66 -10.37 8.63
C ALA A 105 9.66 -11.17 9.48
N ARG A 106 8.69 -10.51 10.14
CA ARG A 106 7.63 -11.18 10.89
C ARG A 106 6.74 -12.04 9.99
N VAL A 107 6.37 -11.58 8.80
CA VAL A 107 5.57 -12.38 7.84
C VAL A 107 6.25 -13.72 7.55
N ARG A 108 7.58 -13.71 7.38
CA ARG A 108 8.37 -14.93 7.17
C ARG A 108 8.42 -15.82 8.42
N ILE A 109 8.57 -15.24 9.62
CA ILE A 109 8.56 -15.98 10.89
C ILE A 109 7.22 -16.69 11.10
N GLU A 110 6.12 -16.04 10.72
CA GLU A 110 4.75 -16.59 10.76
C GLU A 110 4.42 -17.46 9.53
N HIS A 111 5.47 -18.02 8.87
CA HIS A 111 5.32 -18.93 7.74
C HIS A 111 4.39 -18.42 6.63
N PHE A 112 4.44 -17.11 6.35
CA PHE A 112 3.61 -16.46 5.33
C PHE A 112 2.10 -16.70 5.55
N PHE A 113 1.70 -16.89 6.80
CA PHE A 113 0.32 -17.16 7.25
C PHE A 113 -0.27 -18.48 6.71
N CYS A 114 0.56 -19.36 6.16
CA CYS A 114 0.12 -20.65 5.64
C CYS A 114 -0.38 -21.56 6.75
N GLY A 115 -1.51 -22.26 6.50
CA GLY A 115 -2.09 -23.25 7.41
C GLY A 115 -2.82 -22.63 8.62
N LEU A 116 -2.99 -21.33 8.69
CA LEU A 116 -3.80 -20.68 9.71
C LEU A 116 -5.29 -20.95 9.45
N SER A 117 -6.09 -21.03 10.55
CA SER A 117 -7.54 -20.96 10.40
C SER A 117 -7.96 -19.58 9.89
N ARG A 118 -9.18 -19.47 9.32
CA ARG A 118 -9.70 -18.19 8.80
C ARG A 118 -9.65 -17.07 9.84
N GLU A 119 -10.00 -17.38 11.10
CA GLU A 119 -9.99 -16.40 12.21
C GLU A 119 -8.57 -15.91 12.50
N ARG A 120 -7.61 -16.84 12.60
CA ARG A 120 -6.19 -16.49 12.84
C ARG A 120 -5.60 -15.74 11.65
N PHE A 121 -5.92 -16.16 10.43
CA PHE A 121 -5.50 -15.44 9.23
C PHE A 121 -6.04 -14.00 9.21
N ALA A 122 -7.32 -13.79 9.57
CA ALA A 122 -7.92 -12.46 9.64
C ALA A 122 -7.23 -11.56 10.68
N GLU A 123 -6.85 -12.12 11.85
CA GLU A 123 -6.11 -11.38 12.89
C GLU A 123 -4.70 -10.97 12.41
N GLU A 124 -3.95 -11.89 11.79
CA GLU A 124 -2.61 -11.60 11.26
C GLU A 124 -2.66 -10.63 10.06
N LEU A 125 -3.70 -10.74 9.23
CA LEU A 125 -3.92 -9.84 8.12
C LEU A 125 -4.24 -8.41 8.60
N LEU A 126 -5.05 -8.27 9.68
CA LEU A 126 -5.37 -6.99 10.30
C LEU A 126 -4.10 -6.32 10.82
N ASP A 127 -3.30 -7.03 11.64
CA ASP A 127 -2.03 -6.49 12.16
C ASP A 127 -1.07 -6.06 11.03
N LEU A 128 -0.94 -6.89 10.00
CA LEU A 128 -0.07 -6.56 8.85
C LEU A 128 -0.61 -5.37 8.05
N TYR A 129 -1.93 -5.28 7.88
CA TYR A 129 -2.57 -4.14 7.22
C TYR A 129 -2.25 -2.83 7.96
N GLU A 130 -2.45 -2.81 9.27
CA GLU A 130 -2.19 -1.64 10.11
C GLU A 130 -0.72 -1.22 10.08
N ARG A 131 0.20 -2.17 10.27
CA ARG A 131 1.65 -1.91 10.24
C ARG A 131 2.13 -1.38 8.91
N THR A 132 1.65 -1.95 7.80
CA THR A 132 2.03 -1.49 6.46
C THR A 132 1.40 -0.15 6.10
N ASN A 133 0.20 0.14 6.64
CA ASN A 133 -0.41 1.45 6.53
C ASN A 133 0.35 2.52 7.35
N GLU A 134 0.78 2.20 8.58
CA GLU A 134 1.62 3.09 9.41
C GLU A 134 3.00 3.33 8.77
N LEU A 135 3.62 2.28 8.22
CA LEU A 135 4.90 2.37 7.51
C LEU A 135 4.82 3.39 6.36
N HIS A 136 3.84 3.29 5.50
CA HIS A 136 3.59 4.22 4.38
C HIS A 136 4.87 4.62 3.63
N PRO A 137 5.62 3.66 3.06
CA PRO A 137 7.02 3.91 2.71
C PRO A 137 7.21 4.72 1.44
N PHE A 138 6.18 4.93 0.61
CA PHE A 138 6.31 5.58 -0.69
C PHE A 138 5.73 6.99 -0.69
N ARG A 139 6.17 7.80 -1.65
CA ARG A 139 5.69 9.17 -1.85
C ARG A 139 4.20 9.22 -2.23
N GLU A 140 3.72 8.26 -3.02
CA GLU A 140 2.34 8.04 -3.44
C GLU A 140 2.13 6.54 -3.70
N GLY A 141 0.89 6.06 -3.86
CA GLY A 141 0.59 4.68 -4.25
C GLY A 141 0.63 3.63 -3.14
N ASN A 142 0.82 4.03 -1.89
CA ASN A 142 0.96 3.11 -0.75
C ASN A 142 -0.23 2.14 -0.61
N GLY A 143 -1.46 2.63 -0.63
CA GLY A 143 -2.64 1.79 -0.47
C GLY A 143 -2.85 0.79 -1.62
N ARG A 144 -2.50 1.16 -2.86
CA ARG A 144 -2.60 0.26 -4.02
C ARG A 144 -1.55 -0.85 -3.94
N THR A 145 -0.32 -0.50 -3.60
CA THR A 145 0.76 -1.46 -3.35
C THR A 145 0.40 -2.42 -2.22
N GLN A 146 -0.12 -1.90 -1.12
CA GLN A 146 -0.56 -2.68 0.02
C GLN A 146 -1.61 -3.72 -0.38
N ARG A 147 -2.66 -3.32 -1.11
CA ARG A 147 -3.71 -4.26 -1.54
C ARG A 147 -3.18 -5.36 -2.44
N VAL A 148 -2.30 -5.04 -3.40
CA VAL A 148 -1.69 -6.04 -4.28
C VAL A 148 -0.83 -7.02 -3.48
N PHE A 149 -0.01 -6.53 -2.56
CA PHE A 149 0.82 -7.38 -1.70
C PHE A 149 -0.02 -8.30 -0.82
N LEU A 150 -1.04 -7.77 -0.15
CA LEU A 150 -1.90 -8.55 0.75
C LEU A 150 -2.72 -9.58 -0.02
N ALA A 151 -3.19 -9.26 -1.24
CA ALA A 151 -3.90 -10.21 -2.09
C ALA A 151 -2.99 -11.39 -2.49
N GLN A 152 -1.74 -11.12 -2.88
CA GLN A 152 -0.79 -12.17 -3.21
C GLN A 152 -0.41 -13.03 -1.99
N LEU A 153 -0.21 -12.41 -0.82
CA LEU A 153 0.07 -13.13 0.42
C LEU A 153 -1.10 -14.02 0.83
N ALA A 154 -2.33 -13.50 0.73
CA ALA A 154 -3.54 -14.28 1.00
C ALA A 154 -3.66 -15.49 0.08
N GLN A 155 -3.42 -15.31 -1.22
CA GLN A 155 -3.43 -16.40 -2.19
C GLN A 155 -2.38 -17.48 -1.85
N ASN A 156 -1.18 -17.08 -1.44
CA ASN A 156 -0.15 -18.01 -0.98
C ASN A 156 -0.57 -18.77 0.29
N ALA A 157 -1.35 -18.15 1.16
CA ALA A 157 -1.88 -18.76 2.39
C ALA A 157 -3.14 -19.62 2.16
N GLY A 158 -3.68 -19.68 0.93
CA GLY A 158 -4.88 -20.43 0.58
C GLY A 158 -6.19 -19.65 0.69
N TYR A 159 -6.11 -18.32 0.84
CA TYR A 159 -7.24 -17.39 0.88
C TYR A 159 -7.25 -16.46 -0.33
N ARG A 160 -8.37 -15.80 -0.58
CA ARG A 160 -8.49 -14.75 -1.58
C ARG A 160 -9.04 -13.48 -0.94
N LEU A 161 -8.49 -12.31 -1.32
CA LEU A 161 -9.03 -11.02 -0.90
C LEU A 161 -9.82 -10.39 -2.04
N ASP A 162 -11.12 -10.21 -1.84
CA ASP A 162 -12.01 -9.59 -2.80
C ASP A 162 -12.36 -8.16 -2.39
N PHE A 163 -11.52 -7.21 -2.79
CA PHE A 163 -11.73 -5.79 -2.51
C PHE A 163 -12.93 -5.18 -3.24
N SER A 164 -13.53 -5.88 -4.21
CA SER A 164 -14.74 -5.39 -4.89
C SER A 164 -16.01 -5.45 -4.01
N CYS A 165 -15.95 -6.22 -2.90
CA CYS A 165 -17.05 -6.37 -1.95
C CYS A 165 -17.23 -5.15 -1.02
N VAL A 166 -16.32 -4.17 -1.06
CA VAL A 166 -16.34 -3.00 -0.18
C VAL A 166 -16.10 -1.72 -0.98
N ASP A 167 -16.78 -0.66 -0.58
CA ASP A 167 -16.54 0.66 -1.14
C ASP A 167 -15.17 1.21 -0.74
N ALA A 168 -14.52 1.93 -1.64
CA ALA A 168 -13.19 2.51 -1.38
C ALA A 168 -13.20 3.53 -0.24
N ASP A 169 -14.30 4.27 -0.08
CA ASP A 169 -14.46 5.22 1.03
C ASP A 169 -14.71 4.48 2.36
N GLU A 170 -15.46 3.36 2.35
CA GLU A 170 -15.64 2.50 3.53
C GLU A 170 -14.28 1.99 4.03
N LEU A 171 -13.47 1.41 3.15
CA LEU A 171 -12.13 0.93 3.50
C LEU A 171 -11.23 2.07 4.00
N MET A 172 -11.27 3.24 3.35
CA MET A 172 -10.48 4.40 3.76
C MET A 172 -10.87 4.90 5.16
N ILE A 173 -12.17 5.00 5.44
CA ILE A 173 -12.69 5.43 6.74
C ILE A 173 -12.28 4.42 7.83
N ALA A 174 -12.47 3.13 7.58
CA ALA A 174 -12.06 2.06 8.49
C ALA A 174 -10.55 2.13 8.81
N THR A 175 -9.71 2.37 7.79
CA THR A 175 -8.26 2.56 7.97
C THR A 175 -7.92 3.79 8.83
N ILE A 176 -8.67 4.88 8.71
CA ILE A 176 -8.47 6.08 9.55
C ILE A 176 -8.82 5.78 11.01
N TYR A 177 -9.90 5.04 11.27
CA TYR A 177 -10.27 4.62 12.64
C TYR A 177 -9.21 3.70 13.24
N ALA A 178 -8.70 2.71 12.49
CA ALA A 178 -7.63 1.83 12.95
C ALA A 178 -6.36 2.62 13.32
N ALA A 179 -5.98 3.62 12.52
CA ALA A 179 -4.86 4.52 12.85
C ALA A 179 -5.06 5.35 14.14
N GLN A 180 -6.28 5.37 14.69
CA GLN A 180 -6.63 6.00 15.97
C GLN A 180 -6.82 4.97 17.10
N GLY A 181 -6.51 3.69 16.85
CA GLY A 181 -6.67 2.58 17.79
C GLY A 181 -8.11 2.04 17.88
N ILE A 182 -8.94 2.25 16.85
CA ILE A 182 -10.31 1.73 16.75
C ILE A 182 -10.35 0.72 15.59
N ASP A 183 -10.00 -0.52 15.88
CA ASP A 183 -9.74 -1.56 14.87
C ASP A 183 -11.00 -2.23 14.33
N LEU A 184 -12.11 -2.18 15.09
CA LEU A 184 -13.35 -2.91 14.76
C LEU A 184 -13.86 -2.62 13.34
N PRO A 185 -13.94 -1.37 12.85
CA PRO A 185 -14.39 -1.12 11.48
C PRO A 185 -13.50 -1.75 10.41
N LEU A 186 -12.17 -1.75 10.61
CA LEU A 186 -11.25 -2.36 9.68
C LEU A 186 -11.33 -3.89 9.73
N LYS A 187 -11.50 -4.47 10.91
CA LYS A 187 -11.75 -5.91 11.08
C LYS A 187 -13.01 -6.33 10.33
N ASP A 188 -14.12 -5.61 10.48
CA ASP A 188 -15.38 -5.90 9.78
C ASP A 188 -15.21 -5.84 8.25
N VAL A 189 -14.43 -4.88 7.74
CA VAL A 189 -14.10 -4.78 6.31
C VAL A 189 -13.25 -5.97 5.86
N LEU A 190 -12.21 -6.34 6.60
CA LEU A 190 -11.34 -7.47 6.27
C LEU A 190 -12.13 -8.79 6.28
N ASP A 191 -13.02 -8.99 7.26
CA ASP A 191 -13.89 -10.17 7.32
C ASP A 191 -14.83 -10.29 6.10
N LYS A 192 -15.28 -9.17 5.54
CA LYS A 192 -16.10 -9.17 4.31
C LYS A 192 -15.31 -9.57 3.08
N ILE A 193 -14.04 -9.16 2.97
CA ILE A 193 -13.24 -9.38 1.75
C ILE A 193 -12.50 -10.72 1.73
N ILE A 194 -12.23 -11.36 2.89
CA ILE A 194 -11.56 -12.66 2.95
C ILE A 194 -12.52 -13.75 2.43
N LYS A 195 -12.08 -14.47 1.38
CA LYS A 195 -12.77 -15.61 0.77
C LYS A 195 -11.87 -16.85 0.84
N GLU A 196 -12.49 -18.02 0.91
CA GLU A 196 -11.83 -19.33 0.81
C GLU A 196 -11.63 -19.73 -0.65
#